data_e4b7d29926e173b91f0803c54da56a25
#
_entry.id   e4b7d29926e173b91f0803c54da56a25
#
_cell.length_a   1.000
_cell.length_b   1.000
_cell.length_c   1.000
_cell.angle_alpha   90.00
_cell.angle_beta   90.00
_cell.angle_gamma   90.00
#
_symmetry.space_group_name_H-M   'P 1'
#
loop_
_entity.id
_entity.type
_entity.pdbx_description
1 polymer ?
#
loop_
_entity_poly.entity_id
_entity_poly.type
_entity_poly.pdbx_seq_one_letter_code
_entity_poly.pdbx_strand_id
1 'polypeptide(L)'
;MIEKFEIIKNNPIIKTFIERSDKYLEALGYTEHGFRHVLLVSDISENILKRLGYSEKDQLLAKIAAYLHDIGNFLGRENHTISGAIIAYTILKDMDYSPEDISLIMEAISNHDDKTGFISNPITAAVVLADKSDAHRSRVRTRPENFDIHDRVNYAVEKSFLRVNEKNKEITLELTIDTEISKPMEYFEIFLSRMVMCRNASKILNCEFHLDINESRLL
;
A
#
# COMPACT_ATOMS: atom_id res chain seq x y z
N MET A 1 0.44 4.19 -21.56
CA MET A 1 0.33 3.88 -20.13
C MET A 1 -0.93 3.10 -19.77
N ILE A 2 -2.10 3.66 -20.00
CA ILE A 2 -3.40 3.05 -19.63
C ILE A 2 -3.52 1.62 -20.17
N GLU A 3 -3.20 1.39 -21.44
CA GLU A 3 -3.29 0.09 -22.09
C GLU A 3 -2.44 -1.00 -21.40
N LYS A 4 -1.18 -0.68 -21.02
CA LYS A 4 -0.30 -1.65 -20.35
C LYS A 4 -0.83 -2.06 -18.98
N PHE A 5 -1.37 -1.12 -18.20
CA PHE A 5 -1.95 -1.44 -16.90
C PHE A 5 -3.26 -2.24 -17.05
N GLU A 6 -4.09 -1.92 -18.05
CA GLU A 6 -5.32 -2.68 -18.31
C GLU A 6 -5.03 -4.15 -18.69
N ILE A 7 -3.92 -4.43 -19.39
CA ILE A 7 -3.49 -5.81 -19.66
C ILE A 7 -3.16 -6.54 -18.34
N ILE A 8 -2.38 -5.93 -17.45
CA ILE A 8 -2.06 -6.47 -16.11
C ILE A 8 -3.34 -6.72 -15.31
N LYS A 9 -4.20 -5.71 -15.21
CA LYS A 9 -5.45 -5.74 -14.44
C LYS A 9 -6.42 -6.81 -14.93
N ASN A 10 -6.43 -7.09 -16.24
CA ASN A 10 -7.31 -8.08 -16.84
C ASN A 10 -6.69 -9.47 -17.00
N ASN A 11 -5.44 -9.65 -16.60
CA ASN A 11 -4.78 -10.96 -16.64
C ASN A 11 -5.48 -11.95 -15.68
N PRO A 12 -5.97 -13.12 -16.16
CA PRO A 12 -6.73 -14.06 -15.35
C PRO A 12 -5.91 -14.69 -14.23
N ILE A 13 -4.60 -14.88 -14.41
CA ILE A 13 -3.70 -15.45 -13.41
C ILE A 13 -3.57 -14.44 -12.25
N ILE A 14 -3.32 -13.17 -12.56
CA ILE A 14 -3.20 -12.10 -11.56
C ILE A 14 -4.50 -11.99 -10.75
N LYS A 15 -5.66 -11.93 -11.43
CA LYS A 15 -6.96 -11.86 -10.76
C LYS A 15 -7.17 -13.03 -9.80
N THR A 16 -6.90 -14.25 -10.27
CA THR A 16 -7.03 -15.46 -9.44
C THR A 16 -6.12 -15.41 -8.22
N PHE A 17 -4.88 -14.95 -8.36
CA PHE A 17 -3.93 -14.90 -7.25
C PHE A 17 -4.28 -13.81 -6.24
N ILE A 18 -4.77 -12.64 -6.66
CA ILE A 18 -5.30 -11.60 -5.76
C ILE A 18 -6.49 -12.15 -4.97
N GLU A 19 -7.45 -12.79 -5.63
CA GLU A 19 -8.60 -13.42 -4.94
C GLU A 19 -8.17 -14.50 -3.94
N ARG A 20 -7.20 -15.32 -4.28
CA ARG A 20 -6.68 -16.36 -3.38
C ARG A 20 -5.93 -15.77 -2.19
N SER A 21 -5.13 -14.71 -2.41
CA SER A 21 -4.44 -13.98 -1.34
C SER A 21 -5.43 -13.34 -0.37
N ASP A 22 -6.46 -12.70 -0.88
CA ASP A 22 -7.50 -12.08 -0.06
C ASP A 22 -8.28 -13.10 0.78
N LYS A 23 -8.69 -14.23 0.19
CA LYS A 23 -9.35 -15.34 0.91
C LYS A 23 -8.45 -15.98 1.95
N TYR A 24 -7.16 -16.11 1.67
CA TYR A 24 -6.20 -16.65 2.62
C TYR A 24 -6.05 -15.74 3.85
N LEU A 25 -5.93 -14.43 3.62
CA LEU A 25 -5.84 -13.44 4.68
C LEU A 25 -7.16 -13.35 5.48
N GLU A 26 -8.32 -13.45 4.82
CA GLU A 26 -9.62 -13.53 5.49
C GLU A 26 -9.69 -14.71 6.46
N ALA A 27 -9.24 -15.91 6.03
CA ALA A 27 -9.22 -17.10 6.87
C ALA A 27 -8.29 -16.98 8.08
N LEU A 28 -7.28 -16.09 8.01
CA LEU A 28 -6.36 -15.76 9.11
C LEU A 28 -6.85 -14.59 9.98
N GLY A 29 -8.02 -14.01 9.69
CA GLY A 29 -8.58 -12.88 10.43
C GLY A 29 -8.01 -11.50 10.06
N TYR A 30 -7.29 -11.38 8.95
CA TYR A 30 -6.78 -10.08 8.48
C TYR A 30 -7.88 -9.24 7.80
N THR A 31 -7.66 -7.95 7.77
CA THR A 31 -8.46 -6.97 7.02
C THR A 31 -8.46 -7.27 5.51
N GLU A 32 -9.35 -6.62 4.75
CA GLU A 32 -9.48 -6.80 3.30
C GLU A 32 -8.19 -6.40 2.55
N HIS A 33 -7.70 -7.30 1.69
CA HIS A 33 -6.55 -7.12 0.81
C HIS A 33 -6.89 -7.56 -0.65
N GLY A 34 -8.15 -7.41 -1.03
CA GLY A 34 -8.67 -7.75 -2.34
C GLY A 34 -8.58 -6.62 -3.35
N PHE A 35 -9.42 -6.70 -4.40
CA PHE A 35 -9.37 -5.74 -5.51
C PHE A 35 -9.58 -4.29 -5.12
N ARG A 36 -10.41 -4.00 -4.12
CA ARG A 36 -10.60 -2.62 -3.65
C ARG A 36 -9.28 -2.03 -3.16
N HIS A 37 -8.58 -2.79 -2.29
CA HIS A 37 -7.30 -2.36 -1.73
C HIS A 37 -6.23 -2.18 -2.82
N VAL A 38 -5.96 -3.22 -3.63
CA VAL A 38 -4.88 -3.15 -4.62
C VAL A 38 -5.12 -2.10 -5.71
N LEU A 39 -6.38 -1.83 -6.09
CA LEU A 39 -6.72 -0.76 -7.03
C LEU A 39 -6.52 0.63 -6.40
N LEU A 40 -6.97 0.82 -5.16
CA LEU A 40 -6.77 2.08 -4.45
C LEU A 40 -5.29 2.39 -4.27
N VAL A 41 -4.50 1.40 -3.81
CA VAL A 41 -3.05 1.53 -3.64
C VAL A 41 -2.36 1.84 -4.97
N SER A 42 -2.79 1.20 -6.08
CA SER A 42 -2.29 1.48 -7.44
C SER A 42 -2.51 2.93 -7.86
N ASP A 43 -3.72 3.43 -7.68
CA ASP A 43 -4.08 4.79 -8.09
C ASP A 43 -3.39 5.85 -7.21
N ILE A 44 -3.25 5.60 -5.91
CA ILE A 44 -2.52 6.50 -5.00
C ILE A 44 -1.04 6.53 -5.36
N SER A 45 -0.37 5.39 -5.60
CA SER A 45 1.06 5.34 -5.93
C SER A 45 1.38 6.06 -7.26
N GLU A 46 0.56 5.85 -8.28
CA GLU A 46 0.66 6.62 -9.54
C GLU A 46 0.51 8.12 -9.28
N ASN A 47 -0.52 8.52 -8.51
CA ASN A 47 -0.81 9.93 -8.23
C ASN A 47 0.31 10.62 -7.44
N ILE A 48 0.95 9.93 -6.48
CA ILE A 48 2.11 10.46 -5.75
C ILE A 48 3.21 10.86 -6.72
N LEU A 49 3.66 9.93 -7.57
CA LEU A 49 4.75 10.16 -8.52
C LEU A 49 4.38 11.19 -9.58
N LYS A 50 3.12 11.18 -10.06
CA LYS A 50 2.60 12.17 -11.01
C LYS A 50 2.66 13.57 -10.44
N ARG A 51 2.16 13.79 -9.21
CA ARG A 51 2.18 15.10 -8.56
C ARG A 51 3.58 15.61 -8.29
N LEU A 52 4.51 14.71 -8.00
CA LEU A 52 5.91 15.06 -7.74
C LEU A 52 6.75 15.23 -9.02
N GLY A 53 6.15 15.02 -10.21
CA GLY A 53 6.79 15.27 -11.52
C GLY A 53 7.71 14.15 -12.00
N TYR A 54 7.55 12.92 -11.49
CA TYR A 54 8.28 11.76 -11.99
C TYR A 54 7.80 11.34 -13.38
N SER A 55 8.63 10.57 -14.09
CA SER A 55 8.35 10.14 -15.45
C SER A 55 7.07 9.28 -15.54
N GLU A 56 6.41 9.30 -16.71
CA GLU A 56 5.26 8.42 -16.96
C GLU A 56 5.61 6.93 -16.82
N LYS A 57 6.86 6.57 -17.09
CA LYS A 57 7.38 5.21 -16.87
C LYS A 57 7.39 4.86 -15.39
N ASP A 58 7.93 5.72 -14.52
CA ASP A 58 7.98 5.48 -13.07
C ASP A 58 6.57 5.40 -12.48
N GLN A 59 5.66 6.28 -12.93
CA GLN A 59 4.25 6.26 -12.52
C GLN A 59 3.61 4.91 -12.84
N LEU A 60 3.82 4.39 -14.06
CA LEU A 60 3.29 3.09 -14.49
C LEU A 60 3.88 1.93 -13.68
N LEU A 61 5.21 1.94 -13.46
CA LEU A 61 5.88 0.88 -12.70
C LEU A 61 5.39 0.87 -11.24
N ALA A 62 5.22 2.03 -10.60
CA ALA A 62 4.65 2.13 -9.26
C ALA A 62 3.20 1.61 -9.22
N LYS A 63 2.38 1.97 -10.21
CA LYS A 63 1.01 1.47 -10.33
C LYS A 63 0.95 -0.04 -10.44
N ILE A 64 1.79 -0.65 -11.27
CA ILE A 64 1.87 -2.11 -11.44
C ILE A 64 2.38 -2.79 -10.17
N ALA A 65 3.47 -2.28 -9.58
CA ALA A 65 4.02 -2.81 -8.34
C ALA A 65 2.98 -2.78 -7.21
N ALA A 66 2.25 -1.68 -7.07
CA ALA A 66 1.17 -1.52 -6.10
C ALA A 66 0.01 -2.49 -6.35
N TYR A 67 -0.35 -2.76 -7.59
CA TYR A 67 -1.40 -3.74 -7.92
C TYR A 67 -0.99 -5.17 -7.56
N LEU A 68 0.30 -5.48 -7.59
CA LEU A 68 0.86 -6.82 -7.37
C LEU A 68 1.45 -7.01 -5.95
N HIS A 69 1.54 -5.97 -5.11
CA HIS A 69 2.34 -6.01 -3.88
C HIS A 69 1.98 -7.15 -2.93
N ASP A 70 0.70 -7.45 -2.82
CA ASP A 70 0.16 -8.47 -1.90
C ASP A 70 -0.13 -9.83 -2.56
N ILE A 71 0.21 -10.00 -3.85
CA ILE A 71 -0.13 -11.20 -4.62
C ILE A 71 0.47 -12.49 -4.05
N GLY A 72 1.51 -12.40 -3.22
CA GLY A 72 2.19 -13.53 -2.61
C GLY A 72 1.52 -14.08 -1.34
N ASN A 73 0.54 -13.39 -0.77
CA ASN A 73 -0.05 -13.75 0.54
C ASN A 73 -0.66 -15.17 0.59
N PHE A 74 -1.17 -15.70 -0.54
CA PHE A 74 -1.72 -17.06 -0.56
C PHE A 74 -0.68 -18.17 -0.36
N LEU A 75 0.60 -17.86 -0.48
CA LEU A 75 1.71 -18.77 -0.18
C LEU A 75 2.25 -18.64 1.25
N GLY A 76 1.68 -17.74 2.06
CA GLY A 76 2.04 -17.50 3.44
C GLY A 76 2.34 -16.03 3.75
N ARG A 77 1.75 -15.51 4.83
CA ARG A 77 1.87 -14.09 5.21
C ARG A 77 3.31 -13.66 5.50
N GLU A 78 4.10 -14.49 6.17
CA GLU A 78 5.46 -14.12 6.60
C GLU A 78 6.41 -13.82 5.43
N ASN A 79 6.25 -14.53 4.31
CA ASN A 79 7.14 -14.41 3.13
C ASN A 79 6.42 -13.82 1.91
N HIS A 80 5.25 -13.18 2.09
CA HIS A 80 4.43 -12.72 0.98
C HIS A 80 5.14 -11.71 0.08
N THR A 81 6.03 -10.90 0.63
CA THR A 81 6.80 -9.91 -0.12
C THR A 81 7.76 -10.57 -1.11
N ILE A 82 8.50 -11.58 -0.66
CA ILE A 82 9.44 -12.31 -1.51
C ILE A 82 8.71 -13.22 -2.50
N SER A 83 7.71 -13.98 -2.05
CA SER A 83 6.91 -14.82 -2.95
C SER A 83 6.16 -13.98 -3.97
N GLY A 84 5.62 -12.83 -3.57
CA GLY A 84 4.96 -11.87 -4.47
C GLY A 84 5.91 -11.33 -5.54
N ALA A 85 7.14 -10.95 -5.17
CA ALA A 85 8.14 -10.50 -6.11
C ALA A 85 8.53 -11.58 -7.14
N ILE A 86 8.65 -12.85 -6.71
CA ILE A 86 8.97 -13.98 -7.61
C ILE A 86 7.79 -14.28 -8.56
N ILE A 87 6.55 -14.23 -8.05
CA ILE A 87 5.34 -14.37 -8.88
C ILE A 87 5.28 -13.26 -9.92
N ALA A 88 5.50 -12.00 -9.49
CA ALA A 88 5.51 -10.85 -10.39
C ALA A 88 6.58 -10.98 -11.48
N TYR A 89 7.81 -11.42 -11.13
CA TYR A 89 8.86 -11.72 -12.11
C TYR A 89 8.39 -12.68 -13.19
N THR A 90 7.79 -13.81 -12.79
CA THR A 90 7.35 -14.84 -13.74
C THR A 90 6.30 -14.28 -14.71
N ILE A 91 5.30 -13.57 -14.17
CA ILE A 91 4.21 -13.01 -14.98
C ILE A 91 4.72 -11.91 -15.92
N LEU A 92 5.53 -10.97 -15.40
CA LEU A 92 6.01 -9.83 -16.18
C LEU A 92 7.01 -10.24 -17.25
N LYS A 93 7.83 -11.28 -17.00
CA LYS A 93 8.72 -11.86 -18.00
C LYS A 93 7.92 -12.45 -19.18
N ASP A 94 6.82 -13.17 -18.91
CA ASP A 94 5.96 -13.73 -19.95
C ASP A 94 5.17 -12.64 -20.72
N MET A 95 5.15 -11.42 -20.21
CA MET A 95 4.53 -10.22 -20.82
C MET A 95 5.57 -9.30 -21.49
N ASP A 96 6.80 -9.76 -21.70
CA ASP A 96 7.88 -9.05 -22.39
C ASP A 96 8.27 -7.69 -21.74
N TYR A 97 8.15 -7.58 -20.41
CA TYR A 97 8.72 -6.44 -19.68
C TYR A 97 10.25 -6.51 -19.67
N SER A 98 10.91 -5.35 -19.73
CA SER A 98 12.38 -5.31 -19.66
C SER A 98 12.89 -5.79 -18.30
N PRO A 99 14.08 -6.43 -18.24
CA PRO A 99 14.67 -6.87 -16.96
C PRO A 99 14.81 -5.72 -15.95
N GLU A 100 15.08 -4.49 -16.43
CA GLU A 100 15.17 -3.30 -15.60
C GLU A 100 13.80 -2.97 -14.96
N ASP A 101 12.73 -2.93 -15.75
CA ASP A 101 11.38 -2.65 -15.26
C ASP A 101 10.91 -3.71 -14.26
N ILE A 102 11.16 -4.98 -14.58
CA ILE A 102 10.86 -6.10 -13.69
C ILE A 102 11.60 -5.95 -12.36
N SER A 103 12.89 -5.61 -12.38
CA SER A 103 13.68 -5.46 -11.16
C SER A 103 13.15 -4.37 -10.24
N LEU A 104 12.72 -3.22 -10.78
CA LEU A 104 12.13 -2.13 -10.02
C LEU A 104 10.77 -2.52 -9.40
N ILE A 105 9.94 -3.24 -10.15
CA ILE A 105 8.66 -3.74 -9.63
C ILE A 105 8.90 -4.77 -8.52
N MET A 106 9.81 -5.72 -8.73
CA MET A 106 10.17 -6.73 -7.72
C MET A 106 10.70 -6.07 -6.44
N GLU A 107 11.57 -5.07 -6.57
CA GLU A 107 12.12 -4.34 -5.44
C GLU A 107 11.02 -3.65 -4.65
N ALA A 108 10.07 -3.00 -5.31
CA ALA A 108 8.94 -2.37 -4.64
C ALA A 108 8.06 -3.40 -3.91
N ILE A 109 7.76 -4.53 -4.55
CA ILE A 109 6.97 -5.62 -3.93
C ILE A 109 7.72 -6.22 -2.73
N SER A 110 9.02 -6.51 -2.86
CA SER A 110 9.78 -7.17 -1.79
C SER A 110 10.03 -6.28 -0.58
N ASN A 111 9.93 -4.95 -0.72
CA ASN A 111 10.27 -3.97 0.32
C ASN A 111 9.08 -3.11 0.81
N HIS A 112 7.83 -3.49 0.51
CA HIS A 112 6.68 -2.68 0.93
C HIS A 112 6.24 -2.92 2.39
N ASP A 113 6.60 -4.06 2.99
CA ASP A 113 6.19 -4.42 4.36
C ASP A 113 7.09 -3.75 5.41
N ASP A 114 6.50 -3.28 6.52
CA ASP A 114 7.17 -2.51 7.57
C ASP A 114 8.14 -3.32 8.44
N LYS A 115 8.09 -4.65 8.38
CA LYS A 115 8.99 -5.52 9.16
C LYS A 115 10.37 -5.71 8.52
N THR A 116 10.43 -5.73 7.19
CA THR A 116 11.63 -6.14 6.46
C THR A 116 12.03 -5.19 5.34
N GLY A 117 11.18 -4.22 5.01
CA GLY A 117 11.36 -3.36 3.84
C GLY A 117 12.46 -2.32 3.99
N PHE A 118 13.28 -2.18 2.95
CA PHE A 118 14.23 -1.08 2.77
C PHE A 118 13.84 -0.26 1.53
N ILE A 119 13.67 1.04 1.71
CA ILE A 119 13.19 1.93 0.64
C ILE A 119 14.38 2.61 -0.02
N SER A 120 14.70 2.23 -1.25
CA SER A 120 15.90 2.69 -1.98
C SER A 120 15.56 3.57 -3.20
N ASN A 121 14.32 3.54 -3.69
CA ASN A 121 13.93 4.24 -4.91
C ASN A 121 12.51 4.84 -4.82
N PRO A 122 12.16 5.80 -5.72
CA PRO A 122 10.86 6.47 -5.70
C PRO A 122 9.66 5.55 -5.94
N ILE A 123 9.81 4.47 -6.70
CA ILE A 123 8.72 3.52 -7.00
C ILE A 123 8.34 2.79 -5.71
N THR A 124 9.32 2.23 -4.99
CA THR A 124 9.11 1.60 -3.68
C THR A 124 8.49 2.58 -2.67
N ALA A 125 9.00 3.82 -2.64
CA ALA A 125 8.48 4.85 -1.75
C ALA A 125 6.99 5.16 -1.99
N ALA A 126 6.59 5.26 -3.26
CA ALA A 126 5.20 5.51 -3.62
C ALA A 126 4.28 4.34 -3.23
N VAL A 127 4.72 3.09 -3.46
CA VAL A 127 3.96 1.88 -3.07
C VAL A 127 3.77 1.83 -1.55
N VAL A 128 4.84 2.06 -0.78
CA VAL A 128 4.78 2.08 0.69
C VAL A 128 3.79 3.12 1.20
N LEU A 129 3.90 4.37 0.74
CA LEU A 129 3.01 5.44 1.16
C LEU A 129 1.55 5.14 0.82
N ALA A 130 1.31 4.61 -0.37
CA ALA A 130 -0.03 4.27 -0.84
C ALA A 130 -0.64 3.12 -0.02
N ASP A 131 0.09 2.03 0.19
CA ASP A 131 -0.38 0.89 0.98
C ASP A 131 -0.68 1.29 2.43
N LYS A 132 0.26 2.00 3.08
CA LYS A 132 0.09 2.41 4.49
C LYS A 132 -0.98 3.48 4.69
N SER A 133 -1.43 4.14 3.61
CA SER A 133 -2.54 5.12 3.67
C SER A 133 -3.93 4.50 3.61
N ASP A 134 -4.08 3.22 3.24
CA ASP A 134 -5.40 2.57 3.21
C ASP A 134 -5.75 1.99 4.61
N ALA A 135 -6.19 2.87 5.50
CA ALA A 135 -6.56 2.54 6.88
C ALA A 135 -8.09 2.62 7.14
N HIS A 136 -8.92 2.70 6.10
CA HIS A 136 -10.36 2.94 6.23
C HIS A 136 -11.10 1.73 6.83
N ARG A 137 -12.14 2.01 7.66
CA ARG A 137 -12.98 1.00 8.36
C ARG A 137 -13.59 -0.07 7.46
N SER A 138 -13.80 0.22 6.16
CA SER A 138 -14.35 -0.75 5.20
C SER A 138 -13.46 -1.98 4.97
N ARG A 139 -12.21 -1.96 5.44
CA ARG A 139 -11.30 -3.11 5.39
C ARG A 139 -11.59 -4.15 6.47
N VAL A 140 -12.23 -3.73 7.57
CA VAL A 140 -12.50 -4.63 8.70
C VAL A 140 -13.63 -5.58 8.34
N ARG A 141 -13.39 -6.89 8.50
CA ARG A 141 -14.34 -7.99 8.19
C ARG A 141 -14.93 -8.62 9.42
N THR A 142 -14.19 -8.54 10.52
CA THR A 142 -14.60 -9.07 11.82
C THR A 142 -15.84 -8.34 12.31
N ARG A 143 -16.73 -9.05 13.03
CA ARG A 143 -17.90 -8.44 13.66
C ARG A 143 -17.49 -7.70 14.93
N PRO A 144 -18.14 -6.58 15.29
CA PRO A 144 -17.76 -5.75 16.43
C PRO A 144 -17.56 -6.50 17.74
N GLU A 145 -18.38 -7.52 18.00
CA GLU A 145 -18.31 -8.36 19.19
C GLU A 145 -17.03 -9.21 19.31
N ASN A 146 -16.30 -9.36 18.19
CA ASN A 146 -15.07 -10.18 18.10
C ASN A 146 -13.83 -9.33 17.75
N PHE A 147 -13.91 -8.01 17.83
CA PHE A 147 -12.77 -7.14 17.52
C PHE A 147 -11.60 -7.41 18.45
N ASP A 148 -10.43 -7.65 17.87
CA ASP A 148 -9.19 -7.40 18.57
C ASP A 148 -8.85 -5.90 18.57
N ILE A 149 -7.70 -5.54 19.11
CA ILE A 149 -7.30 -4.13 19.16
C ILE A 149 -7.03 -3.56 17.75
N HIS A 150 -6.48 -4.37 16.83
CA HIS A 150 -6.22 -3.95 15.45
C HIS A 150 -7.52 -3.72 14.69
N ASP A 151 -8.49 -4.63 14.84
CA ASP A 151 -9.81 -4.48 14.23
C ASP A 151 -10.53 -3.23 14.74
N ARG A 152 -10.54 -3.03 16.07
CA ARG A 152 -11.18 -1.88 16.70
C ARG A 152 -10.57 -0.56 16.24
N VAL A 153 -9.24 -0.48 16.22
CA VAL A 153 -8.54 0.75 15.81
C VAL A 153 -8.77 1.03 14.31
N ASN A 154 -8.69 0.01 13.44
CA ASN A 154 -9.01 0.18 12.03
C ASN A 154 -10.48 0.57 11.81
N TYR A 155 -11.41 -0.04 12.58
CA TYR A 155 -12.83 0.27 12.47
C TYR A 155 -13.17 1.69 12.92
N ALA A 156 -12.38 2.27 13.80
CA ALA A 156 -12.53 3.66 14.21
C ALA A 156 -12.18 4.66 13.09
N VAL A 157 -11.41 4.25 12.06
CA VAL A 157 -11.02 5.15 10.98
C VAL A 157 -12.16 5.33 9.97
N GLU A 158 -12.79 6.50 9.97
CA GLU A 158 -13.89 6.87 9.07
C GLU A 158 -13.42 7.43 7.74
N LYS A 159 -12.28 8.12 7.74
CA LYS A 159 -11.66 8.68 6.54
C LYS A 159 -10.15 8.47 6.61
N SER A 160 -9.57 8.11 5.49
CA SER A 160 -8.14 8.06 5.29
C SER A 160 -7.81 8.65 3.92
N PHE A 161 -6.96 9.66 3.89
CA PHE A 161 -6.59 10.35 2.67
C PHE A 161 -5.11 10.72 2.68
N LEU A 162 -4.40 10.46 1.58
CA LEU A 162 -3.00 10.86 1.42
C LEU A 162 -2.93 12.10 0.52
N ARG A 163 -2.57 13.22 1.13
CA ARG A 163 -2.38 14.50 0.43
C ARG A 163 -0.94 14.69 0.01
N VAL A 164 -0.73 15.01 -1.26
CA VAL A 164 0.58 15.42 -1.79
C VAL A 164 0.54 16.92 -2.10
N ASN A 165 1.41 17.67 -1.45
CA ASN A 165 1.62 19.09 -1.71
C ASN A 165 2.97 19.28 -2.41
N GLU A 166 2.91 19.34 -3.75
CA GLU A 166 4.10 19.43 -4.60
C GLU A 166 4.88 20.73 -4.43
N LYS A 167 4.21 21.82 -4.03
CA LYS A 167 4.85 23.13 -3.83
C LYS A 167 5.70 23.17 -2.57
N ASN A 168 5.15 22.64 -1.47
CA ASN A 168 5.83 22.63 -0.18
C ASN A 168 6.69 21.40 0.03
N LYS A 169 6.63 20.40 -0.87
CA LYS A 169 7.28 19.11 -0.71
C LYS A 169 6.83 18.38 0.56
N GLU A 170 5.52 18.31 0.77
CA GLU A 170 4.88 17.67 1.91
C GLU A 170 3.99 16.52 1.45
N ILE A 171 3.98 15.44 2.21
CA ILE A 171 3.04 14.32 2.08
C ILE A 171 2.35 14.14 3.43
N THR A 172 1.05 14.37 3.48
CA THR A 172 0.26 14.29 4.72
C THR A 172 -0.72 13.12 4.66
N LEU A 173 -0.65 12.23 5.63
CA LEU A 173 -1.72 11.27 5.89
C LEU A 173 -2.76 11.91 6.79
N GLU A 174 -3.96 12.14 6.26
CA GLU A 174 -5.09 12.72 6.96
C GLU A 174 -6.08 11.63 7.38
N LEU A 175 -6.32 11.49 8.68
CA LEU A 175 -7.24 10.51 9.25
C LEU A 175 -8.36 11.20 10.02
N THR A 176 -9.59 10.69 9.85
CA THR A 176 -10.68 10.97 10.76
C THR A 176 -10.96 9.72 11.58
N ILE A 177 -10.80 9.78 12.89
CA ILE A 177 -10.97 8.68 13.83
C ILE A 177 -12.15 8.97 14.73
N ASP A 178 -13.10 8.04 14.81
CA ASP A 178 -14.20 8.06 15.77
C ASP A 178 -13.64 7.79 17.18
N THR A 179 -13.61 8.84 18.01
CA THR A 179 -13.02 8.80 19.35
C THR A 179 -13.85 8.05 20.38
N GLU A 180 -15.10 7.69 20.06
CA GLU A 180 -15.94 6.82 20.88
C GLU A 180 -15.53 5.34 20.72
N ILE A 181 -14.95 4.99 19.57
CA ILE A 181 -14.52 3.62 19.27
C ILE A 181 -13.06 3.40 19.67
N SER A 182 -12.17 4.34 19.31
CA SER A 182 -10.73 4.26 19.62
C SER A 182 -10.11 5.64 19.79
N LYS A 183 -9.16 5.77 20.71
CA LYS A 183 -8.44 7.03 20.89
C LYS A 183 -7.34 7.18 19.83
N PRO A 184 -7.03 8.40 19.36
CA PRO A 184 -5.92 8.64 18.41
C PRO A 184 -4.58 8.04 18.85
N MET A 185 -4.31 8.01 20.15
CA MET A 185 -3.09 7.42 20.71
C MET A 185 -3.00 5.93 20.45
N GLU A 186 -4.11 5.19 20.52
CA GLU A 186 -4.13 3.74 20.23
C GLU A 186 -3.80 3.46 18.75
N TYR A 187 -4.27 4.31 17.82
CA TYR A 187 -3.86 4.23 16.42
C TYR A 187 -2.34 4.39 16.28
N PHE A 188 -1.79 5.38 16.97
CA PHE A 188 -0.35 5.65 16.91
C PHE A 188 0.47 4.49 17.50
N GLU A 189 0.09 3.95 18.65
CA GLU A 189 0.76 2.82 19.31
C GLU A 189 0.82 1.58 18.41
N ILE A 190 -0.29 1.26 17.72
CA ILE A 190 -0.38 0.09 16.84
C ILE A 190 0.35 0.29 15.54
N PHE A 191 0.29 1.49 14.96
CA PHE A 191 0.79 1.76 13.62
C PHE A 191 2.06 2.62 13.57
N LEU A 192 2.78 2.74 14.68
CA LEU A 192 4.01 3.53 14.74
C LEU A 192 5.05 3.07 13.71
N SER A 193 5.25 1.76 13.53
CA SER A 193 6.17 1.21 12.52
C SER A 193 5.80 1.68 11.11
N ARG A 194 4.51 1.67 10.77
CA ARG A 194 3.99 2.16 9.49
C ARG A 194 4.27 3.65 9.30
N MET A 195 4.08 4.47 10.35
CA MET A 195 4.35 5.92 10.29
C MET A 195 5.85 6.20 10.10
N VAL A 196 6.72 5.44 10.78
CA VAL A 196 8.17 5.52 10.58
C VAL A 196 8.53 5.17 9.14
N MET A 197 7.94 4.12 8.58
CA MET A 197 8.17 3.72 7.19
C MET A 197 7.67 4.77 6.19
N CYS A 198 6.49 5.37 6.41
CA CYS A 198 5.97 6.47 5.60
C CYS A 198 6.92 7.68 5.62
N ARG A 199 7.45 8.04 6.78
CA ARG A 199 8.43 9.12 6.91
C ARG A 199 9.73 8.83 6.14
N ASN A 200 10.21 7.59 6.17
CA ASN A 200 11.39 7.18 5.40
C ASN A 200 11.11 7.20 3.89
N ALA A 201 9.93 6.73 3.46
CA ALA A 201 9.49 6.79 2.06
C ALA A 201 9.41 8.23 1.54
N SER A 202 8.82 9.13 2.32
CA SER A 202 8.71 10.53 1.93
C SER A 202 10.07 11.20 1.74
N LYS A 203 11.08 10.86 2.56
CA LYS A 203 12.46 11.35 2.38
C LYS A 203 13.06 10.93 1.05
N ILE A 204 12.81 9.71 0.57
CA ILE A 204 13.28 9.25 -0.75
C ILE A 204 12.64 10.08 -1.88
N LEU A 205 11.42 10.58 -1.66
CA LEU A 205 10.73 11.48 -2.59
C LEU A 205 11.10 12.96 -2.41
N ASN A 206 12.07 13.26 -1.55
CA ASN A 206 12.44 14.63 -1.15
C ASN A 206 11.25 15.43 -0.59
N CYS A 207 10.41 14.76 0.20
CA CYS A 207 9.25 15.34 0.86
C CYS A 207 9.32 15.15 2.39
N GLU A 208 8.67 16.04 3.12
CA GLU A 208 8.40 15.89 4.54
C GLU A 208 7.09 15.13 4.75
N PHE A 209 7.08 14.18 5.71
CA PHE A 209 5.88 13.41 6.04
C PHE A 209 5.17 14.01 7.25
N HIS A 210 3.86 14.18 7.13
CA HIS A 210 2.97 14.62 8.21
C HIS A 210 1.84 13.64 8.45
N LEU A 211 1.39 13.58 9.70
CA LEU A 211 0.21 12.83 10.13
C LEU A 211 -0.77 13.80 10.81
N ASP A 212 -1.93 13.97 10.21
CA ASP A 212 -3.02 14.74 10.77
C ASP A 212 -4.15 13.78 11.20
N ILE A 213 -4.54 13.83 12.47
CA ILE A 213 -5.68 13.06 13.00
C ILE A 213 -6.70 14.02 13.57
N ASN A 214 -7.96 13.93 13.09
CA ASN A 214 -9.05 14.80 13.51
C ASN A 214 -8.65 16.28 13.43
N GLU A 215 -8.06 16.68 12.30
CA GLU A 215 -7.59 18.04 12.01
C GLU A 215 -6.41 18.52 12.88
N SER A 216 -5.88 17.67 13.75
CA SER A 216 -4.71 17.98 14.58
C SER A 216 -3.45 17.35 14.02
N ARG A 217 -2.41 18.16 13.77
CA ARG A 217 -1.11 17.68 13.31
C ARG A 217 -0.36 17.01 14.46
N LEU A 218 0.05 15.75 14.25
CA LEU A 218 0.79 14.96 15.24
C LEU A 218 2.26 14.76 14.86
N LEU A 219 2.59 14.86 13.56
CA LEU A 219 3.94 14.76 12.99
C LEU A 219 4.13 15.84 11.94
#